data_baba53c3f4e687fb76623480ebb2916d
#
_entry.id   baba53c3f4e687fb76623480ebb2916d
#
_cell.length_a   1.000
_cell.length_b   1.000
_cell.length_c   1.000
_cell.angle_alpha   90.00
_cell.angle_beta   90.00
_cell.angle_gamma   90.00
#
_symmetry.space_group_name_H-M   'P 1'
#
loop_
_entity.id
_entity.type
_entity.pdbx_description
1 polymer ?
#
loop_
_entity_poly.entity_id
_entity_poly.type
_entity_poly.pdbx_seq_one_letter_code
_entity_poly.pdbx_strand_id
1 'polypeptide(L)'
;TSSMKMPWIILMLAFPILGVSLYLLVGLNGSTKKMRARYEEIDKKLLPYLPDNRQILEWMKEESPQAGAIASYLTNYSCYPVYQNTDVTYYDEAIKGLDAQLKDLSKAEKFIFMEYHAIEDEEAWQRIQTVLEDRVKAGVEVRIFYDDMGSIWFVNMDFATKLKSLGIKCRVFNPILPGLNMFLNNRDHRKI
;
A
#
# COMPACT_ATOMS: atom_id res chain seq x y z
N THR A 1 -9.62 9.51 -19.37
CA THR A 1 -9.21 8.87 -20.62
C THR A 1 -10.45 8.51 -21.43
N SER A 2 -10.35 8.47 -22.76
CA SER A 2 -11.48 8.12 -23.67
C SER A 2 -12.03 6.72 -23.36
N SER A 3 -11.19 5.77 -23.00
CA SER A 3 -11.58 4.42 -22.59
C SER A 3 -12.52 4.37 -21.38
N MET A 4 -12.42 5.31 -20.45
CA MET A 4 -13.33 5.39 -19.29
C MET A 4 -14.66 6.08 -19.61
N LYS A 5 -14.72 6.87 -20.68
CA LYS A 5 -15.94 7.58 -21.08
C LYS A 5 -16.83 6.74 -21.99
N MET A 6 -16.23 5.86 -22.79
CA MET A 6 -16.95 5.01 -23.77
C MET A 6 -18.07 4.17 -23.14
N PRO A 7 -17.83 3.40 -22.05
CA PRO A 7 -18.90 2.61 -21.43
C PRO A 7 -20.09 3.46 -20.99
N TRP A 8 -19.84 4.66 -20.47
CA TRP A 8 -20.91 5.60 -20.09
C TRP A 8 -21.71 6.10 -21.27
N ILE A 9 -21.03 6.44 -22.39
CA ILE A 9 -21.71 6.90 -23.62
C ILE A 9 -22.59 5.77 -24.17
N ILE A 10 -22.06 4.54 -24.24
CA ILE A 10 -22.81 3.38 -24.72
C ILE A 10 -24.04 3.15 -23.82
N LEU A 11 -23.87 3.18 -22.50
CA LEU A 11 -24.98 2.98 -21.56
C LEU A 11 -26.06 4.06 -21.69
N MET A 12 -25.66 5.34 -21.87
CA MET A 12 -26.58 6.46 -22.06
C MET A 12 -27.32 6.36 -23.40
N LEU A 13 -26.68 5.87 -24.46
CA LEU A 13 -27.31 5.69 -25.76
C LEU A 13 -28.28 4.50 -25.76
N ALA A 14 -27.92 3.39 -25.11
CA ALA A 14 -28.76 2.21 -25.02
C ALA A 14 -29.96 2.41 -24.07
N PHE A 15 -29.74 3.09 -22.94
CA PHE A 15 -30.76 3.30 -21.90
C PHE A 15 -30.67 4.75 -21.39
N PRO A 16 -31.22 5.74 -22.09
CA PRO A 16 -30.99 7.17 -21.81
C PRO A 16 -31.27 7.57 -20.36
N ILE A 17 -32.45 7.25 -19.85
CA ILE A 17 -32.87 7.61 -18.48
C ILE A 17 -32.00 6.92 -17.44
N LEU A 18 -31.84 5.60 -17.56
CA LEU A 18 -31.05 4.79 -16.65
C LEU A 18 -29.57 5.17 -16.71
N GLY A 19 -29.01 5.31 -17.92
CA GLY A 19 -27.59 5.66 -18.14
C GLY A 19 -27.23 7.03 -17.60
N VAL A 20 -28.07 8.04 -17.83
CA VAL A 20 -27.85 9.38 -17.26
C VAL A 20 -27.97 9.36 -15.73
N SER A 21 -29.00 8.69 -15.19
CA SER A 21 -29.18 8.56 -13.74
C SER A 21 -27.99 7.89 -13.06
N LEU A 22 -27.53 6.77 -13.60
CA LEU A 22 -26.35 6.07 -13.09
C LEU A 22 -25.07 6.90 -13.23
N TYR A 23 -24.91 7.64 -14.33
CA TYR A 23 -23.77 8.51 -14.52
C TYR A 23 -23.76 9.66 -13.49
N LEU A 24 -24.89 10.26 -13.19
CA LEU A 24 -25.02 11.29 -12.17
C LEU A 24 -24.73 10.77 -10.77
N LEU A 25 -25.14 9.53 -10.47
CA LEU A 25 -24.93 8.90 -9.15
C LEU A 25 -23.49 8.37 -8.96
N VAL A 26 -22.91 7.78 -9.99
CA VAL A 26 -21.65 7.03 -9.86
C VAL A 26 -20.54 7.60 -10.71
N GLY A 27 -20.84 8.15 -11.88
CA GLY A 27 -19.87 8.64 -12.87
C GLY A 27 -19.29 10.02 -12.56
N LEU A 28 -19.99 10.84 -11.78
CA LEU A 28 -19.50 12.16 -11.37
C LEU A 28 -18.48 12.03 -10.22
N ASN A 29 -17.24 12.33 -10.53
CA ASN A 29 -16.08 12.18 -9.63
C ASN A 29 -16.00 13.21 -8.49
N GLY A 30 -17.11 13.65 -7.91
CA GLY A 30 -17.10 14.60 -6.81
C GLY A 30 -16.36 14.12 -5.56
N SER A 31 -16.55 12.84 -5.22
CA SER A 31 -15.85 12.20 -4.10
C SER A 31 -14.36 11.97 -4.37
N THR A 32 -13.96 11.73 -5.64
CA THR A 32 -12.55 11.62 -6.02
C THR A 32 -11.81 12.96 -5.86
N LYS A 33 -12.46 14.10 -6.12
CA LYS A 33 -11.86 15.42 -5.89
C LYS A 33 -11.53 15.65 -4.41
N LYS A 34 -12.44 15.29 -3.51
CA LYS A 34 -12.23 15.42 -2.05
C LYS A 34 -11.08 14.51 -1.57
N MET A 35 -11.04 13.28 -2.07
CA MET A 35 -9.96 12.34 -1.73
C MET A 35 -8.62 12.83 -2.29
N ARG A 36 -8.58 13.26 -3.54
CA ARG A 36 -7.38 13.82 -4.16
C ARG A 36 -6.83 15.01 -3.37
N ALA A 37 -7.69 15.96 -3.00
CA ALA A 37 -7.27 17.08 -2.17
C ALA A 37 -6.68 16.64 -0.82
N ARG A 38 -7.22 15.58 -0.21
CA ARG A 38 -6.68 15.02 1.03
C ARG A 38 -5.31 14.36 0.81
N TYR A 39 -5.09 13.65 -0.30
CA TYR A 39 -3.77 13.11 -0.64
C TYR A 39 -2.76 14.23 -0.89
N GLU A 40 -3.14 15.26 -1.65
CA GLU A 40 -2.28 16.43 -1.89
C GLU A 40 -1.87 17.14 -0.59
N GLU A 41 -2.77 17.18 0.41
CA GLU A 41 -2.45 17.71 1.74
C GLU A 41 -1.46 16.83 2.51
N ILE A 42 -1.62 15.51 2.40
CA ILE A 42 -0.69 14.55 3.00
C ILE A 42 0.68 14.65 2.33
N ASP A 43 0.72 14.70 1.01
CA ASP A 43 1.97 14.82 0.23
C ASP A 43 2.73 16.10 0.61
N LYS A 44 2.05 17.24 0.74
CA LYS A 44 2.67 18.48 1.23
C LYS A 44 3.35 18.33 2.59
N LYS A 45 2.84 17.44 3.44
CA LYS A 45 3.42 17.16 4.76
C LYS A 45 4.57 16.16 4.71
N LEU A 46 4.50 15.17 3.83
CA LEU A 46 5.45 14.05 3.80
C LEU A 46 6.62 14.26 2.85
N LEU A 47 6.40 14.85 1.67
CA LEU A 47 7.43 15.06 0.66
C LEU A 47 8.66 15.84 1.18
N PRO A 48 8.53 16.85 2.07
CA PRO A 48 9.69 17.54 2.62
C PRO A 48 10.64 16.67 3.46
N TYR A 49 10.18 15.50 3.91
CA TYR A 49 11.03 14.54 4.64
C TYR A 49 11.82 13.61 3.73
N LEU A 50 11.51 13.58 2.43
CA LEU A 50 12.29 12.81 1.47
C LEU A 50 13.62 13.53 1.17
N PRO A 51 14.73 12.78 1.05
CA PRO A 51 16.03 13.37 0.75
C PRO A 51 16.08 13.96 -0.66
N ASP A 52 16.83 15.02 -0.84
CA ASP A 52 17.16 15.54 -2.17
C ASP A 52 18.40 14.82 -2.73
N ASN A 53 18.16 13.80 -3.53
CA ASN A 53 19.19 12.95 -4.13
C ASN A 53 19.47 13.30 -5.60
N ARG A 54 19.35 14.56 -5.99
CA ARG A 54 19.58 15.01 -7.38
C ARG A 54 20.98 14.66 -7.90
N GLN A 55 21.98 14.72 -7.06
CA GLN A 55 23.35 14.34 -7.45
C GLN A 55 23.44 12.86 -7.86
N ILE A 56 22.75 11.97 -7.14
CA ILE A 56 22.69 10.55 -7.46
C ILE A 56 21.96 10.33 -8.79
N LEU A 57 20.90 11.09 -9.04
CA LEU A 57 20.16 11.04 -10.29
C LEU A 57 21.02 11.47 -11.49
N GLU A 58 21.79 12.55 -11.36
CA GLU A 58 22.68 13.00 -12.43
C GLU A 58 23.80 11.99 -12.69
N TRP A 59 24.43 11.47 -11.65
CA TRP A 59 25.40 10.38 -11.80
C TRP A 59 24.80 9.15 -12.52
N MET A 60 23.57 8.76 -12.15
CA MET A 60 22.89 7.62 -12.79
C MET A 60 22.61 7.87 -14.27
N LYS A 61 22.30 9.11 -14.67
CA LYS A 61 22.09 9.47 -16.09
C LYS A 61 23.37 9.32 -16.92
N GLU A 62 24.52 9.64 -16.31
CA GLU A 62 25.84 9.51 -16.96
C GLU A 62 26.24 8.04 -17.06
N GLU A 63 26.09 7.27 -16.00
CA GLU A 63 26.49 5.88 -15.94
C GLU A 63 25.57 4.96 -16.78
N SER A 64 24.26 5.19 -16.73
CA SER A 64 23.26 4.42 -17.47
C SER A 64 22.11 5.33 -17.93
N PRO A 65 22.15 5.83 -19.17
CA PRO A 65 21.11 6.72 -19.70
C PRO A 65 19.70 6.14 -19.61
N GLN A 66 19.54 4.83 -19.81
CA GLN A 66 18.24 4.15 -19.71
C GLN A 66 17.70 4.13 -18.26
N ALA A 67 18.54 3.73 -17.30
CA ALA A 67 18.17 3.76 -15.88
C ALA A 67 17.94 5.20 -15.41
N GLY A 68 18.76 6.15 -15.86
CA GLY A 68 18.62 7.56 -15.58
C GLY A 68 17.32 8.17 -16.11
N ALA A 69 16.84 7.74 -17.27
CA ALA A 69 15.55 8.17 -17.82
C ALA A 69 14.37 7.68 -16.96
N ILE A 70 14.40 6.40 -16.55
CA ILE A 70 13.36 5.82 -15.66
C ILE A 70 13.40 6.52 -14.30
N ALA A 71 14.57 6.69 -13.71
CA ALA A 71 14.77 7.36 -12.44
C ALA A 71 14.29 8.82 -12.48
N SER A 72 14.58 9.55 -13.58
CA SER A 72 14.09 10.91 -13.81
C SER A 72 12.57 10.97 -13.87
N TYR A 73 11.95 10.01 -14.56
CA TYR A 73 10.49 9.92 -14.61
C TYR A 73 9.90 9.69 -13.21
N LEU A 74 10.41 8.73 -12.45
CA LEU A 74 9.95 8.43 -11.11
C LEU A 74 10.12 9.62 -10.16
N THR A 75 11.27 10.29 -10.20
CA THR A 75 11.54 11.46 -9.36
C THR A 75 10.63 12.64 -9.70
N ASN A 76 10.41 12.93 -10.98
CA ASN A 76 9.65 14.10 -11.39
C ASN A 76 8.13 13.93 -11.30
N TYR A 77 7.61 12.70 -11.54
CA TYR A 77 6.17 12.44 -11.60
C TYR A 77 5.61 11.70 -10.40
N SER A 78 6.42 10.89 -9.73
CA SER A 78 6.01 10.14 -8.53
C SER A 78 6.59 10.72 -7.25
N CYS A 79 7.45 11.75 -7.34
CA CYS A 79 8.12 12.42 -6.22
C CYS A 79 9.00 11.50 -5.37
N TYR A 80 9.40 10.34 -5.89
CA TYR A 80 10.29 9.41 -5.18
C TYR A 80 11.74 9.61 -5.63
N PRO A 81 12.65 9.95 -4.70
CA PRO A 81 14.05 10.14 -5.03
C PRO A 81 14.75 8.81 -5.31
N VAL A 82 15.86 8.88 -6.03
CA VAL A 82 16.77 7.74 -6.24
C VAL A 82 17.63 7.57 -5.00
N TYR A 83 17.90 6.33 -4.62
CA TYR A 83 18.78 5.99 -3.52
C TYR A 83 19.99 5.22 -4.00
N GLN A 84 21.09 5.33 -3.28
CA GLN A 84 22.30 4.49 -3.43
C GLN A 84 22.63 3.83 -2.09
N ASN A 85 23.64 2.98 -2.08
CA ASN A 85 24.05 2.20 -0.92
C ASN A 85 22.91 1.31 -0.39
N THR A 86 22.11 0.78 -1.32
CA THR A 86 21.02 -0.14 -1.03
C THR A 86 21.56 -1.57 -1.17
N ASP A 87 21.52 -2.31 -0.07
CA ASP A 87 21.82 -3.75 -0.08
C ASP A 87 20.57 -4.54 -0.46
N VAL A 88 20.71 -5.52 -1.34
CA VAL A 88 19.60 -6.32 -1.85
C VAL A 88 19.96 -7.81 -1.71
N THR A 89 19.12 -8.53 -0.98
CA THR A 89 19.21 -9.98 -0.87
C THR A 89 18.04 -10.63 -1.60
N TYR A 90 18.33 -11.49 -2.56
CA TYR A 90 17.33 -12.27 -3.27
C TYR A 90 17.20 -13.68 -2.67
N TYR A 91 15.99 -14.12 -2.45
CA TYR A 91 15.67 -15.48 -2.00
C TYR A 91 14.96 -16.23 -3.12
N ASP A 92 15.51 -17.34 -3.54
CA ASP A 92 14.96 -18.21 -4.58
C ASP A 92 13.76 -19.05 -4.11
N GLU A 93 13.60 -19.20 -2.79
CA GLU A 93 12.51 -19.90 -2.14
C GLU A 93 11.82 -18.99 -1.10
N ALA A 94 10.49 -18.99 -1.11
CA ALA A 94 9.71 -18.16 -0.19
C ALA A 94 10.00 -18.49 1.29
N ILE A 95 10.25 -19.77 1.61
CA ILE A 95 10.56 -20.19 2.98
C ILE A 95 11.86 -19.59 3.49
N LYS A 96 12.89 -19.50 2.65
CA LYS A 96 14.17 -18.86 3.02
C LYS A 96 13.99 -17.38 3.32
N GLY A 97 13.14 -16.70 2.53
CA GLY A 97 12.77 -15.30 2.77
C GLY A 97 12.02 -15.14 4.09
N LEU A 98 11.05 -16.02 4.36
CA LEU A 98 10.32 -16.01 5.63
C LEU A 98 11.25 -16.24 6.82
N ASP A 99 12.16 -17.22 6.76
CA ASP A 99 13.10 -17.50 7.84
C ASP A 99 14.04 -16.32 8.10
N ALA A 100 14.51 -15.66 7.05
CA ALA A 100 15.29 -14.42 7.17
C ALA A 100 14.49 -13.29 7.82
N GLN A 101 13.24 -13.08 7.39
CA GLN A 101 12.33 -12.10 7.97
C GLN A 101 12.09 -12.37 9.46
N LEU A 102 11.79 -13.60 9.86
CA LEU A 102 11.60 -13.99 11.27
C LEU A 102 12.85 -13.71 12.11
N LYS A 103 14.03 -14.02 11.55
CA LYS A 103 15.31 -13.76 12.21
C LYS A 103 15.53 -12.26 12.43
N ASP A 104 15.17 -11.41 11.46
CA ASP A 104 15.37 -9.96 11.59
C ASP A 104 14.30 -9.33 12.50
N LEU A 105 13.05 -9.76 12.41
CA LEU A 105 12.00 -9.36 13.35
C LEU A 105 12.37 -9.68 14.79
N SER A 106 12.96 -10.85 15.05
CA SER A 106 13.35 -11.28 16.40
C SER A 106 14.44 -10.39 17.03
N LYS A 107 15.20 -9.65 16.23
CA LYS A 107 16.27 -8.75 16.70
C LYS A 107 15.78 -7.32 16.91
N ALA A 108 14.55 -6.99 16.54
CA ALA A 108 14.04 -5.64 16.67
C ALA A 108 14.01 -5.19 18.15
N GLU A 109 14.53 -4.00 18.43
CA GLU A 109 14.66 -3.45 19.79
C GLU A 109 13.74 -2.25 20.04
N LYS A 110 13.35 -1.52 18.99
CA LYS A 110 12.60 -0.26 19.12
C LYS A 110 11.21 -0.34 18.50
N PHE A 111 11.13 -0.71 17.23
CA PHE A 111 9.87 -0.80 16.52
C PHE A 111 9.90 -1.83 15.39
N ILE A 112 8.71 -2.32 15.02
CA ILE A 112 8.45 -3.13 13.83
C ILE A 112 7.24 -2.49 13.14
N PHE A 113 7.42 -2.07 11.87
CA PHE A 113 6.34 -1.59 11.03
C PHE A 113 6.20 -2.51 9.82
N MET A 114 5.00 -3.06 9.64
CA MET A 114 4.72 -4.02 8.57
C MET A 114 3.50 -3.55 7.77
N GLU A 115 3.58 -3.69 6.47
CA GLU A 115 2.52 -3.33 5.54
C GLU A 115 2.33 -4.43 4.51
N TYR A 116 1.11 -4.98 4.41
CA TYR A 116 0.79 -6.08 3.52
C TYR A 116 -0.48 -5.80 2.71
N HIS A 117 -0.46 -6.21 1.44
CA HIS A 117 -1.68 -6.27 0.65
C HIS A 117 -2.61 -7.38 1.15
N ALA A 118 -2.08 -8.57 1.38
CA ALA A 118 -2.83 -9.72 1.87
C ALA A 118 -2.12 -10.37 3.05
N ILE A 119 -2.89 -10.68 4.07
CA ILE A 119 -2.48 -11.54 5.18
C ILE A 119 -3.42 -12.75 5.16
N GLU A 120 -2.86 -13.95 5.20
CA GLU A 120 -3.56 -15.19 5.37
C GLU A 120 -3.24 -15.74 6.77
N ASP A 121 -4.27 -15.97 7.61
CA ASP A 121 -4.10 -16.44 9.00
C ASP A 121 -3.77 -17.95 9.03
N GLU A 122 -2.66 -18.29 8.38
CA GLU A 122 -2.12 -19.65 8.24
C GLU A 122 -0.69 -19.74 8.78
N GLU A 123 -0.03 -20.86 8.61
CA GLU A 123 1.26 -21.20 9.23
C GLU A 123 2.31 -20.09 9.13
N ALA A 124 2.49 -19.49 7.95
CA ALA A 124 3.49 -18.44 7.74
C ALA A 124 3.21 -17.21 8.60
N TRP A 125 1.93 -16.77 8.66
CA TRP A 125 1.52 -15.67 9.50
C TRP A 125 1.63 -16.00 10.98
N GLN A 126 1.24 -17.19 11.39
CA GLN A 126 1.31 -17.63 12.80
C GLN A 126 2.75 -17.62 13.32
N ARG A 127 3.72 -18.01 12.50
CA ARG A 127 5.15 -17.89 12.82
C ARG A 127 5.56 -16.43 13.00
N ILE A 128 5.13 -15.54 12.11
CA ILE A 128 5.37 -14.10 12.24
C ILE A 128 4.71 -13.57 13.51
N GLN A 129 3.43 -13.85 13.73
CA GLN A 129 2.67 -13.38 14.88
C GLN A 129 3.34 -13.76 16.19
N THR A 130 3.83 -15.00 16.32
CA THR A 130 4.55 -15.45 17.51
C THR A 130 5.75 -14.56 17.83
N VAL A 131 6.56 -14.24 16.83
CA VAL A 131 7.71 -13.33 17.02
C VAL A 131 7.24 -11.91 17.39
N LEU A 132 6.19 -11.42 16.75
CA LEU A 132 5.66 -10.09 17.06
C LEU A 132 5.14 -10.00 18.50
N GLU A 133 4.45 -11.01 18.99
CA GLU A 133 3.98 -11.08 20.39
C GLU A 133 5.15 -11.04 21.39
N ASP A 134 6.22 -11.77 21.09
CA ASP A 134 7.42 -11.75 21.95
C ASP A 134 8.13 -10.39 21.92
N ARG A 135 8.15 -9.72 20.78
CA ARG A 135 8.70 -8.35 20.67
C ARG A 135 7.82 -7.33 21.40
N VAL A 136 6.49 -7.45 21.31
CA VAL A 136 5.56 -6.59 22.11
C VAL A 136 5.80 -6.78 23.62
N LYS A 137 5.94 -8.04 24.09
CA LYS A 137 6.28 -8.32 25.50
C LYS A 137 7.62 -7.71 25.92
N ALA A 138 8.59 -7.63 24.98
CA ALA A 138 9.88 -6.98 25.20
C ALA A 138 9.82 -5.44 25.11
N GLY A 139 8.65 -4.84 24.90
CA GLY A 139 8.46 -3.38 24.82
C GLY A 139 8.67 -2.76 23.44
N VAL A 140 8.81 -3.59 22.41
CA VAL A 140 8.96 -3.11 21.02
C VAL A 140 7.62 -2.62 20.50
N GLU A 141 7.59 -1.46 19.86
CA GLU A 141 6.38 -0.93 19.21
C GLU A 141 6.10 -1.68 17.91
N VAL A 142 4.99 -2.42 17.83
CA VAL A 142 4.58 -3.14 16.62
C VAL A 142 3.38 -2.47 15.98
N ARG A 143 3.51 -2.12 14.68
CA ARG A 143 2.41 -1.60 13.85
C ARG A 143 2.23 -2.47 12.61
N ILE A 144 0.98 -2.83 12.36
CA ILE A 144 0.58 -3.58 11.17
C ILE A 144 -0.48 -2.80 10.40
N PHE A 145 -0.28 -2.75 9.10
CA PHE A 145 -1.20 -2.16 8.15
C PHE A 145 -1.49 -3.15 7.02
N TYR A 146 -2.74 -3.42 6.72
CA TYR A 146 -3.08 -4.35 5.64
C TYR A 146 -4.31 -3.90 4.86
N ASP A 147 -4.40 -4.33 3.61
CA ASP A 147 -5.54 -4.04 2.73
C ASP A 147 -6.69 -4.99 3.01
N ASP A 148 -7.89 -4.43 3.18
CA ASP A 148 -9.08 -5.22 3.51
C ASP A 148 -9.47 -6.18 2.38
N MET A 149 -9.53 -5.69 1.14
CA MET A 149 -9.91 -6.50 -0.01
C MET A 149 -8.90 -7.63 -0.28
N GLY A 150 -7.61 -7.34 -0.12
CA GLY A 150 -6.55 -8.34 -0.28
C GLY A 150 -6.62 -9.46 0.74
N SER A 151 -7.16 -9.17 1.92
CA SER A 151 -7.22 -10.12 3.05
C SER A 151 -8.61 -10.69 3.33
N ILE A 152 -9.67 -10.22 2.66
CA ILE A 152 -11.08 -10.50 3.00
C ILE A 152 -11.46 -11.99 3.05
N TRP A 153 -10.78 -12.81 2.25
CA TRP A 153 -11.03 -14.25 2.20
C TRP A 153 -10.12 -15.07 3.11
N PHE A 154 -9.12 -14.42 3.72
CA PHE A 154 -8.02 -15.07 4.41
C PHE A 154 -7.97 -14.75 5.91
N VAL A 155 -8.64 -13.69 6.35
CA VAL A 155 -8.72 -13.31 7.76
C VAL A 155 -10.17 -13.14 8.21
N ASN A 156 -10.43 -13.41 9.48
CA ASN A 156 -11.74 -13.21 10.10
C ASN A 156 -11.98 -11.72 10.39
N MET A 157 -13.24 -11.32 10.52
CA MET A 157 -13.64 -9.92 10.80
C MET A 157 -13.05 -9.37 12.11
N ASP A 158 -12.71 -10.22 13.05
CA ASP A 158 -12.12 -9.87 14.33
C ASP A 158 -10.58 -9.85 14.34
N PHE A 159 -9.94 -10.19 13.21
CA PHE A 159 -8.48 -10.29 13.09
C PHE A 159 -7.74 -9.03 13.60
N ALA A 160 -8.15 -7.85 13.15
CA ALA A 160 -7.57 -6.60 13.61
C ALA A 160 -7.79 -6.36 15.12
N THR A 161 -8.91 -6.82 15.65
CA THR A 161 -9.23 -6.74 17.10
C THR A 161 -8.38 -7.72 17.89
N LYS A 162 -8.19 -8.94 17.37
CA LYS A 162 -7.29 -9.95 17.94
C LYS A 162 -5.85 -9.40 18.04
N LEU A 163 -5.32 -8.81 16.96
CA LEU A 163 -3.99 -8.21 16.99
C LEU A 163 -3.87 -7.08 18.02
N LYS A 164 -4.88 -6.22 18.11
CA LYS A 164 -4.89 -5.16 19.12
C LYS A 164 -4.91 -5.69 20.55
N SER A 165 -5.61 -6.79 20.83
CA SER A 165 -5.61 -7.41 22.16
C SER A 165 -4.23 -8.00 22.54
N LEU A 166 -3.39 -8.32 21.56
CA LEU A 166 -2.01 -8.73 21.73
C LEU A 166 -1.01 -7.56 21.88
N GLY A 167 -1.51 -6.31 21.92
CA GLY A 167 -0.68 -5.11 22.01
C GLY A 167 -0.12 -4.61 20.67
N ILE A 168 -0.52 -5.24 19.55
CA ILE A 168 -0.09 -4.86 18.21
C ILE A 168 -1.03 -3.75 17.68
N LYS A 169 -0.48 -2.61 17.29
CA LYS A 169 -1.24 -1.51 16.68
C LYS A 169 -1.60 -1.88 15.25
N CYS A 170 -2.85 -2.28 15.02
CA CYS A 170 -3.33 -2.72 13.71
C CYS A 170 -4.29 -1.72 13.09
N ARG A 171 -4.13 -1.45 11.78
CA ARG A 171 -5.07 -0.68 10.98
C ARG A 171 -5.33 -1.34 9.63
N VAL A 172 -6.58 -1.26 9.20
CA VAL A 172 -7.06 -1.79 7.92
C VAL A 172 -7.13 -0.66 6.91
N PHE A 173 -6.56 -0.88 5.73
CA PHE A 173 -6.65 0.06 4.61
C PHE A 173 -7.96 -0.15 3.85
N ASN A 174 -8.66 0.94 3.60
CA ASN A 174 -9.88 1.03 2.81
C ASN A 174 -10.88 -0.10 3.11
N PRO A 175 -11.42 -0.14 4.35
CA PRO A 175 -12.36 -1.17 4.77
C PRO A 175 -13.55 -1.26 3.82
N ILE A 176 -14.00 -2.48 3.53
CA ILE A 176 -15.16 -2.73 2.71
C ILE A 176 -16.40 -2.54 3.56
N LEU A 177 -17.14 -1.49 3.26
CA LEU A 177 -18.41 -1.22 3.88
C LEU A 177 -19.55 -1.67 2.92
N PRO A 178 -20.67 -2.20 3.45
CA PRO A 178 -21.85 -2.48 2.63
C PRO A 178 -22.32 -1.21 1.91
N GLY A 179 -22.55 -1.30 0.60
CA GLY A 179 -23.03 -0.21 -0.22
C GLY A 179 -22.18 0.04 -1.47
N LEU A 180 -22.53 1.11 -2.21
CA LEU A 180 -21.78 1.53 -3.40
C LEU A 180 -20.47 2.21 -2.97
N ASN A 181 -19.40 1.43 -2.87
CA ASN A 181 -18.06 1.96 -2.59
C ASN A 181 -17.33 2.26 -3.91
N MET A 182 -17.31 3.53 -4.31
CA MET A 182 -16.62 3.98 -5.52
C MET A 182 -15.08 3.86 -5.43
N PHE A 183 -14.54 3.62 -4.25
CA PHE A 183 -13.11 3.45 -4.00
C PHE A 183 -12.70 1.99 -3.81
N LEU A 184 -13.56 1.05 -4.19
CA LEU A 184 -13.29 -0.38 -4.04
C LEU A 184 -11.94 -0.78 -4.68
N ASN A 185 -11.58 -0.18 -5.80
CA ASN A 185 -10.33 -0.44 -6.52
C ASN A 185 -9.11 0.35 -6.01
N ASN A 186 -9.28 1.23 -5.01
CA ASN A 186 -8.16 1.90 -4.39
C ASN A 186 -7.57 0.99 -3.33
N ARG A 187 -6.55 0.22 -3.72
CA ARG A 187 -5.93 -0.82 -2.90
C ARG A 187 -4.48 -0.51 -2.60
N ASP A 188 -4.05 -0.92 -1.43
CA ASP A 188 -2.65 -0.91 -1.07
C ASP A 188 -1.99 -2.22 -1.48
N HIS A 189 -0.98 -2.14 -2.35
CA HIS A 189 -0.28 -3.32 -2.86
C HIS A 189 1.17 -3.39 -2.41
N ARG A 190 1.54 -2.57 -1.43
CA ARG A 190 2.89 -2.58 -0.84
C ARG A 190 3.08 -3.80 0.05
N LYS A 191 4.32 -4.24 0.17
CA LYS A 191 4.83 -5.27 1.08
C LYS A 191 6.09 -4.68 1.71
N ILE A 192 5.99 -4.30 2.95
CA ILE A 192 7.07 -3.63 3.70
C ILE A 192 7.23 -4.35 5.03
#